data_68ef24fd1dbb4dc8767329eca98fb7d0
#
_entry.id   68ef24fd1dbb4dc8767329eca98fb7d0
#
_cell.length_a   1.000
_cell.length_b   1.000
_cell.length_c   1.000
_cell.angle_alpha   90.00
_cell.angle_beta   90.00
_cell.angle_gamma   90.00
#
_symmetry.space_group_name_H-M   'P 1'
#
loop_
_entity.id
_entity.type
_entity.pdbx_description
1 polymer ?
#
loop_
_entity_poly.entity_id
_entity_poly.type
_entity_poly.pdbx_seq_one_letter_code
_entity_poly.pdbx_strand_id
1 'polypeptide(L)'
;VGNMAPMVIGVTFAPNREVAKPKPEWEQMLSAGCAAYGLQLAASAQGFDNVWITGMWVNSPLLREAFGCEDKDKIIGLMMVGSPTEAGSGAKNTDLEQFVTVW
;
A
#
# COMPACT_ATOMS: atom_id res chain seq x y z
N VAL A 1 -5.02 15.52 -1.45
CA VAL A 1 -3.98 14.48 -1.50
C VAL A 1 -3.25 14.54 -2.83
N GLY A 2 -3.96 14.47 -3.94
CA GLY A 2 -3.34 14.51 -5.27
C GLY A 2 -2.57 15.77 -5.57
N ASN A 3 -2.80 16.86 -4.82
CA ASN A 3 -2.07 18.12 -4.98
C ASN A 3 -0.72 18.13 -4.26
N MET A 4 -0.44 17.14 -3.44
CA MET A 4 0.75 17.09 -2.60
C MET A 4 1.88 16.27 -3.22
N ALA A 5 1.59 15.55 -4.30
CA ALA A 5 2.57 14.70 -4.97
C ALA A 5 2.30 14.69 -6.47
N PRO A 6 3.35 14.61 -7.30
CA PRO A 6 3.17 14.52 -8.76
C PRO A 6 2.56 13.21 -9.22
N MET A 7 2.58 12.16 -8.38
CA MET A 7 2.02 10.86 -8.73
C MET A 7 1.33 10.24 -7.53
N VAL A 8 0.14 9.70 -7.76
CA VAL A 8 -0.60 8.93 -6.75
C VAL A 8 -0.94 7.58 -7.37
N ILE A 9 -0.51 6.52 -6.72
CA ILE A 9 -0.74 5.15 -7.21
C ILE A 9 -1.70 4.46 -6.24
N GLY A 10 -2.85 4.02 -6.76
CA GLY A 10 -3.78 3.23 -5.97
C GLY A 10 -3.42 1.75 -6.06
N VAL A 11 -3.42 1.07 -4.93
CA VAL A 11 -3.19 -0.37 -4.88
C VAL A 11 -4.49 -1.02 -4.44
N THR A 12 -5.03 -1.88 -5.29
CA THR A 12 -6.30 -2.54 -5.03
C THR A 12 -6.10 -4.02 -4.75
N PHE A 13 -6.94 -4.54 -3.86
CA PHE A 13 -7.02 -5.95 -3.56
C PHE A 13 -8.28 -6.50 -4.20
N ALA A 14 -8.11 -7.41 -5.16
CA ALA A 14 -9.20 -8.07 -5.85
C ALA A 14 -9.01 -9.59 -5.69
N PRO A 15 -9.60 -10.19 -4.65
CA PRO A 15 -9.34 -11.59 -4.37
C PRO A 15 -9.88 -12.51 -5.46
N ASN A 16 -9.11 -13.53 -5.77
CA ASN A 16 -9.53 -14.56 -6.72
C ASN A 16 -10.48 -15.54 -6.02
N ARG A 17 -11.75 -15.52 -6.43
CA ARG A 17 -12.80 -16.39 -5.87
C ARG A 17 -13.27 -17.45 -6.85
N GLU A 18 -12.74 -17.45 -8.07
CA GLU A 18 -13.23 -18.29 -9.15
C GLU A 18 -12.55 -19.66 -9.26
N VAL A 19 -11.43 -19.84 -8.55
CA VAL A 19 -10.74 -21.13 -8.55
C VAL A 19 -11.44 -22.10 -7.61
N ALA A 20 -11.32 -23.41 -7.88
CA ALA A 20 -11.98 -24.45 -7.10
C ALA A 20 -11.59 -24.46 -5.61
N LYS A 21 -10.34 -24.10 -5.30
CA LYS A 21 -9.83 -24.04 -3.93
C LYS A 21 -9.04 -22.75 -3.74
N PRO A 22 -9.73 -21.61 -3.61
CA PRO A 22 -9.05 -20.34 -3.43
C PRO A 22 -8.34 -20.30 -2.08
N LYS A 23 -7.22 -19.60 -2.02
CA LYS A 23 -6.60 -19.29 -0.74
C LYS A 23 -7.54 -18.38 0.06
N PRO A 24 -7.51 -18.42 1.40
CA PRO A 24 -8.29 -17.50 2.20
C PRO A 24 -8.03 -16.05 1.81
N GLU A 25 -9.05 -15.22 1.88
CA GLU A 25 -8.90 -13.81 1.48
C GLU A 25 -7.85 -13.06 2.29
N TRP A 26 -7.70 -13.40 3.57
CA TRP A 26 -6.69 -12.74 4.40
C TRP A 26 -5.26 -13.07 3.93
N GLU A 27 -5.01 -14.28 3.43
CA GLU A 27 -3.70 -14.61 2.85
C GLU A 27 -3.46 -13.84 1.56
N GLN A 28 -4.48 -13.74 0.72
CA GLN A 28 -4.39 -12.96 -0.51
C GLN A 28 -4.15 -11.48 -0.23
N MET A 29 -4.78 -10.96 0.83
CA MET A 29 -4.58 -9.57 1.23
C MET A 29 -3.17 -9.33 1.73
N LEU A 30 -2.57 -10.27 2.46
CA LEU A 30 -1.17 -10.15 2.86
C LEU A 30 -0.24 -10.08 1.65
N SER A 31 -0.52 -10.85 0.60
CA SER A 31 0.25 -10.79 -0.64
C SER A 31 0.12 -9.41 -1.30
N ALA A 32 -1.09 -8.86 -1.31
CA ALA A 32 -1.31 -7.50 -1.84
C ALA A 32 -0.54 -6.46 -1.03
N GLY A 33 -0.53 -6.60 0.30
CA GLY A 33 0.25 -5.73 1.17
C GLY A 33 1.75 -5.81 0.91
N CYS A 34 2.26 -7.01 0.67
CA CYS A 34 3.67 -7.20 0.31
C CYS A 34 4.00 -6.51 -1.02
N ALA A 35 3.10 -6.60 -2.00
CA ALA A 35 3.28 -5.91 -3.27
C ALA A 35 3.31 -4.39 -3.08
N ALA A 36 2.44 -3.88 -2.23
CA ALA A 36 2.41 -2.45 -1.92
C ALA A 36 3.73 -1.98 -1.30
N TYR A 37 4.26 -2.74 -0.36
CA TYR A 37 5.56 -2.42 0.23
C TYR A 37 6.69 -2.53 -0.80
N GLY A 38 6.64 -3.54 -1.66
CA GLY A 38 7.59 -3.69 -2.76
C GLY A 38 7.61 -2.47 -3.68
N LEU A 39 6.43 -1.90 -3.93
CA LEU A 39 6.31 -0.67 -4.70
C LEU A 39 7.01 0.50 -4.01
N GLN A 40 6.87 0.62 -2.68
CA GLN A 40 7.57 1.65 -1.91
C GLN A 40 9.09 1.49 -2.00
N LEU A 41 9.58 0.26 -1.88
CA LEU A 41 11.01 -0.03 -1.99
C LEU A 41 11.53 0.31 -3.38
N ALA A 42 10.76 -0.01 -4.42
CA ALA A 42 11.14 0.30 -5.80
C ALA A 42 11.22 1.81 -6.03
N ALA A 43 10.27 2.56 -5.49
CA ALA A 43 10.28 4.02 -5.59
C ALA A 43 11.50 4.60 -4.89
N SER A 44 11.78 4.13 -3.69
CA SER A 44 12.94 4.58 -2.92
C SER A 44 14.25 4.25 -3.63
N ALA A 45 14.35 3.08 -4.24
CA ALA A 45 15.54 2.67 -4.99
C ALA A 45 15.80 3.57 -6.21
N GLN A 46 14.77 4.19 -6.75
CA GLN A 46 14.88 5.13 -7.87
C GLN A 46 15.07 6.58 -7.42
N GLY A 47 15.20 6.81 -6.12
CA GLY A 47 15.45 8.15 -5.59
C GLY A 47 14.21 8.98 -5.33
N PHE A 48 13.02 8.37 -5.30
CA PHE A 48 11.78 9.08 -5.00
C PHE A 48 11.37 8.90 -3.55
N ASP A 49 10.79 9.96 -2.98
CA ASP A 49 10.09 9.84 -1.72
C ASP A 49 8.71 9.27 -1.97
N ASN A 50 8.19 8.54 -1.00
CA ASN A 50 6.87 7.95 -1.10
C ASN A 50 6.26 7.79 0.28
N VAL A 51 4.94 7.71 0.33
CA VAL A 51 4.20 7.41 1.55
C VAL A 51 2.97 6.60 1.22
N TRP A 52 2.67 5.64 2.05
CA TRP A 52 1.48 4.80 1.94
C TRP A 52 0.42 5.38 2.88
N ILE A 53 -0.69 5.82 2.31
CA ILE A 53 -1.80 6.35 3.10
C ILE A 53 -3.08 5.55 2.87
N THR A 54 -3.95 5.59 3.84
CA THR A 54 -5.27 4.97 3.77
C THR A 54 -6.32 6.02 4.20
N GLY A 55 -6.83 5.92 5.40
CA GLY A 55 -7.84 6.85 5.90
C GLY A 55 -9.16 6.73 5.15
N MET A 56 -9.90 7.83 5.10
CA MET A 56 -11.21 7.85 4.45
C MET A 56 -11.15 7.69 2.93
N TRP A 57 -9.99 7.96 2.33
CA TRP A 57 -9.83 7.91 0.88
C TRP A 57 -10.08 6.52 0.31
N VAL A 58 -9.67 5.47 1.03
CA VAL A 58 -9.77 4.09 0.53
C VAL A 58 -11.20 3.58 0.46
N ASN A 59 -12.13 4.26 1.11
CA ASN A 59 -13.55 3.91 1.07
C ASN A 59 -14.36 4.87 0.20
N SER A 60 -13.72 5.82 -0.48
CA SER A 60 -14.41 6.79 -1.32
C SER A 60 -15.08 6.08 -2.52
N PRO A 61 -16.39 6.26 -2.71
CA PRO A 61 -17.06 5.68 -3.89
C PRO A 61 -16.47 6.17 -5.20
N LEU A 62 -16.04 7.43 -5.26
CA LEU A 62 -15.44 7.99 -6.47
C LEU A 62 -14.11 7.33 -6.80
N LEU A 63 -13.26 7.11 -5.80
CA LEU A 63 -11.97 6.43 -6.01
C LEU A 63 -12.18 4.96 -6.35
N ARG A 64 -13.09 4.30 -5.67
CA ARG A 64 -13.39 2.90 -5.95
C ARG A 64 -13.85 2.72 -7.40
N GLU A 65 -14.70 3.60 -7.88
CA GLU A 65 -15.14 3.58 -9.28
C GLU A 65 -13.99 3.86 -10.24
N ALA A 66 -13.18 4.88 -9.93
CA ALA A 66 -12.05 5.26 -10.77
C ALA A 66 -11.03 4.12 -10.92
N PHE A 67 -10.84 3.31 -9.89
CA PHE A 67 -9.91 2.18 -9.92
C PHE A 67 -10.56 0.87 -10.37
N GLY A 68 -11.84 0.91 -10.75
CA GLY A 68 -12.53 -0.27 -11.24
C GLY A 68 -12.82 -1.32 -10.18
N CYS A 69 -12.97 -0.91 -8.93
CA CYS A 69 -13.27 -1.84 -7.85
C CYS A 69 -14.68 -2.39 -7.94
N GLU A 70 -14.81 -3.69 -7.81
CA GLU A 70 -16.09 -4.36 -7.58
C GLU A 70 -16.41 -4.34 -6.08
N ASP A 71 -17.63 -4.75 -5.71
CA ASP A 71 -18.10 -4.64 -4.32
C ASP A 71 -17.15 -5.27 -3.29
N LYS A 72 -16.53 -6.38 -3.66
CA LYS A 72 -15.66 -7.14 -2.75
C LYS A 72 -14.20 -6.74 -2.82
N ASP A 73 -13.85 -5.86 -3.73
CA ASP A 73 -12.49 -5.37 -3.86
C ASP A 73 -12.24 -4.27 -2.83
N LYS A 74 -10.97 -4.09 -2.50
CA LYS A 74 -10.58 -3.05 -1.54
C LYS A 74 -9.40 -2.26 -2.08
N ILE A 75 -9.42 -0.97 -1.84
CA ILE A 75 -8.23 -0.14 -2.01
C ILE A 75 -7.43 -0.29 -0.73
N ILE A 76 -6.27 -0.92 -0.79
CA ILE A 76 -5.47 -1.15 0.41
C ILE A 76 -4.53 -0.01 0.71
N GLY A 77 -4.36 0.90 -0.22
CA GLY A 77 -3.55 2.08 0.01
C GLY A 77 -3.43 2.94 -1.22
N LEU A 78 -3.06 4.19 -0.97
CA LEU A 78 -2.67 5.15 -1.98
C LEU A 78 -1.20 5.47 -1.72
N MET A 79 -0.36 5.29 -2.73
CA MET A 79 1.05 5.63 -2.65
C MET A 79 1.25 7.00 -3.26
N MET A 80 1.66 7.95 -2.46
CA MET A 80 2.04 9.27 -2.95
C MET A 80 3.52 9.23 -3.23
N VAL A 81 3.91 9.53 -4.48
CA VAL A 81 5.29 9.43 -4.94
C VAL A 81 5.72 10.76 -5.51
N GLY A 82 6.88 11.24 -5.08
CA GLY A 82 7.41 12.50 -5.57
C GLY A 82 8.90 12.62 -5.33
N SER A 83 9.49 13.67 -5.88
CA SER A 83 10.90 13.96 -5.65
C SER A 83 11.09 14.53 -4.25
N PRO A 84 12.14 14.13 -3.53
CA PRO A 84 12.39 14.70 -2.22
C PRO A 84 12.80 16.17 -2.34
N THR A 85 12.21 17.01 -1.48
CA THR A 85 12.55 18.44 -1.42
C THR A 85 13.49 18.76 -0.28
N GLU A 86 13.52 17.90 0.73
CA GLU A 86 14.40 18.03 1.87
C GLU A 86 14.65 16.65 2.49
N ALA A 87 15.66 16.53 3.31
CA ALA A 87 15.96 15.28 3.99
C ALA A 87 14.84 14.94 4.98
N GLY A 88 14.41 13.70 4.95
CA GLY A 88 13.44 13.21 5.92
C GLY A 88 14.04 13.07 7.32
N SER A 89 13.16 12.82 8.30
CA SER A 89 13.55 12.65 9.69
C SER A 89 14.23 11.32 10.01
N GLY A 90 14.31 10.45 9.02
CA GLY A 90 14.88 9.11 9.20
C GLY A 90 13.89 8.10 9.75
N ALA A 91 14.33 6.87 9.82
CA ALA A 91 13.50 5.77 10.31
C ALA A 91 13.33 5.87 11.83
N LYS A 92 12.14 5.47 12.28
CA LYS A 92 11.86 5.36 13.70
C LYS A 92 12.66 4.18 14.27
N ASN A 93 13.38 4.44 15.36
CA ASN A 93 14.11 3.39 16.05
C ASN A 93 13.15 2.55 16.88
N THR A 94 13.13 1.27 16.62
CA THR A 94 12.30 0.32 17.36
C THR A 94 13.21 -0.65 18.10
N ASP A 95 12.90 -0.90 19.37
CA ASP A 95 13.59 -1.93 20.13
C ASP A 95 13.10 -3.30 19.68
N LEU A 96 13.88 -3.94 18.84
CA LEU A 96 13.51 -5.23 18.26
C LEU A 96 13.42 -6.35 19.30
N GLU A 97 14.13 -6.23 20.42
CA GLU A 97 14.10 -7.26 21.46
C GLU A 97 12.70 -7.44 22.06
N GLN A 98 11.86 -6.39 21.99
CA GLN A 98 10.48 -6.48 22.46
C GLN A 98 9.59 -7.35 21.55
N PHE A 99 9.99 -7.56 20.31
CA PHE A 99 9.15 -8.19 19.30
C PHE A 99 9.73 -9.48 18.73
N VAL A 100 11.00 -9.73 18.95
CA VAL A 100 11.69 -10.87 18.37
C VAL A 100 12.22 -11.78 19.48
N THR A 101 11.86 -13.04 19.41
CA THR A 101 12.37 -14.07 20.33
C THR A 101 13.01 -15.19 19.52
N VAL A 102 14.03 -15.83 20.12
CA VAL A 102 14.70 -16.98 19.52
C VAL A 102 14.16 -18.24 20.20
N TRP A 103 13.78 -19.20 19.40
CA TRP A 103 13.34 -20.49 19.91
C TRP A 103 14.52 -21.32 20.35
#